data_4ba94ee2e7effe6093ec01b4742db690
#
_entry.id   4ba94ee2e7effe6093ec01b4742db690
#
_cell.length_a   1.000
_cell.length_b   1.000
_cell.length_c   1.000
_cell.angle_alpha   90.00
_cell.angle_beta   90.00
_cell.angle_gamma   90.00
#
_symmetry.space_group_name_H-M   'P 1'
#
loop_
_entity.id
_entity.type
_entity.pdbx_description
1 polymer ?
#
loop_
_entity_poly.entity_id
_entity_poly.type
_entity_poly.pdbx_seq_one_letter_code
_entity_poly.pdbx_strand_id
1 'polypeptide(L)'
;VIFLSEEMHRRAYNQVFEEFEAGVEWSEEYYDELMNTVGGGKPKMRHHFGRYGWPVSTLGPAPETDELREALVDALQERKTEIFRESVAAGRAEARPGIVELVDEALARPDLRTAVCSAATKEAALEVLNAILGPGRLARFDLLLLGDDVSRKKPDPLIYSLASERLGVPPERCAVVEDSKIGLEAALGAGMPCYITYTGSTRDQDFTGAQAVVADATQLSLALMCPAGG
;
A
#
# COMPACT_ATOMS: atom_id res chain seq x y z
N VAL A 1 0.44 -3.20 3.41
CA VAL A 1 0.61 -4.43 4.21
C VAL A 1 1.24 -5.56 3.39
N ILE A 2 0.69 -5.93 2.25
CA ILE A 2 1.05 -7.19 1.55
C ILE A 2 2.39 -7.10 0.82
N PHE A 3 2.77 -5.95 0.25
CA PHE A 3 3.98 -5.81 -0.57
C PHE A 3 4.72 -4.50 -0.31
N LEU A 4 5.96 -4.45 -0.76
CA LEU A 4 6.86 -3.29 -0.65
C LEU A 4 6.49 -2.22 -1.72
N SER A 5 5.26 -1.67 -1.64
CA SER A 5 4.74 -0.73 -2.63
C SER A 5 5.55 0.56 -2.72
N GLU A 6 5.99 1.08 -1.58
CA GLU A 6 6.73 2.34 -1.49
C GLU A 6 8.05 2.26 -2.25
N GLU A 7 8.82 1.20 -2.02
CA GLU A 7 10.08 0.97 -2.70
C GLU A 7 9.90 0.75 -4.21
N MET A 8 8.89 0.01 -4.64
CA MET A 8 8.58 -0.13 -6.06
C MET A 8 8.20 1.20 -6.70
N HIS A 9 7.43 2.02 -6.01
CA HIS A 9 7.10 3.36 -6.49
C HIS A 9 8.33 4.25 -6.60
N ARG A 10 9.21 4.25 -5.59
CA ARG A 10 10.46 5.00 -5.59
C ARG A 10 11.36 4.59 -6.74
N ARG A 11 11.58 3.29 -6.93
CA ARG A 11 12.37 2.75 -8.06
C ARG A 11 11.78 3.15 -9.41
N ALA A 12 10.44 3.12 -9.56
CA ALA A 12 9.80 3.56 -10.79
C ALA A 12 9.95 5.06 -11.04
N TYR A 13 9.98 5.91 -9.99
CA TYR A 13 10.32 7.33 -10.13
C TYR A 13 11.77 7.52 -10.57
N ASN A 14 12.72 6.86 -9.93
CA ASN A 14 14.13 6.99 -10.27
C ASN A 14 14.40 6.51 -11.68
N GLN A 15 13.77 5.42 -12.10
CA GLN A 15 13.90 4.93 -13.47
C GLN A 15 13.34 5.93 -14.51
N VAL A 16 12.18 6.55 -14.25
CA VAL A 16 11.65 7.55 -15.19
C VAL A 16 12.52 8.81 -15.22
N PHE A 17 13.09 9.23 -14.08
CA PHE A 17 14.01 10.36 -14.07
C PHE A 17 15.29 10.06 -14.85
N GLU A 18 15.79 8.83 -14.81
CA GLU A 18 16.92 8.38 -15.62
C GLU A 18 16.54 8.34 -17.11
N GLU A 19 15.42 7.70 -17.50
CA GLU A 19 14.95 7.62 -18.89
C GLU A 19 14.74 9.01 -19.53
N PHE A 20 14.31 9.99 -18.74
CA PHE A 20 14.10 11.36 -19.20
C PHE A 20 15.33 12.27 -18.99
N GLU A 21 16.44 11.73 -18.52
CA GLU A 21 17.68 12.49 -18.23
C GLU A 21 17.44 13.71 -17.32
N ALA A 22 16.51 13.59 -16.38
CA ALA A 22 16.12 14.69 -15.51
C ALA A 22 17.16 15.04 -14.42
N GLY A 23 18.20 14.22 -14.26
CA GLY A 23 19.28 14.46 -13.28
C GLY A 23 18.81 14.40 -11.83
N VAL A 24 17.75 13.67 -11.55
CA VAL A 24 17.12 13.55 -10.21
C VAL A 24 17.15 12.09 -9.77
N GLU A 25 17.48 11.88 -8.50
CA GLU A 25 17.37 10.60 -7.82
C GLU A 25 16.76 10.82 -6.43
N TRP A 26 15.75 10.04 -6.08
CA TRP A 26 15.15 10.05 -4.74
C TRP A 26 15.73 8.91 -3.90
N SER A 27 16.41 9.25 -2.79
CA SER A 27 16.83 8.27 -1.78
C SER A 27 15.62 7.71 -1.03
N GLU A 28 15.83 6.63 -0.28
CA GLU A 28 14.77 6.05 0.58
C GLU A 28 14.30 7.07 1.61
N GLU A 29 15.23 7.72 2.32
CA GLU A 29 14.90 8.69 3.36
C GLU A 29 14.12 9.89 2.80
N TYR A 30 14.54 10.40 1.63
CA TYR A 30 13.83 11.51 1.00
C TYR A 30 12.44 11.10 0.50
N TYR A 31 12.32 9.89 -0.02
CA TYR A 31 11.02 9.39 -0.48
C TYR A 31 10.06 9.18 0.69
N ASP A 32 10.53 8.69 1.84
CA ASP A 32 9.75 8.60 3.08
C ASP A 32 9.29 9.98 3.58
N GLU A 33 10.17 11.01 3.53
CA GLU A 33 9.78 12.41 3.81
C GLU A 33 8.65 12.86 2.86
N LEU A 34 8.79 12.60 1.56
CA LEU A 34 7.77 12.94 0.57
C LEU A 34 6.44 12.21 0.81
N MET A 35 6.48 10.94 1.21
CA MET A 35 5.28 10.15 1.53
C MET A 35 4.48 10.76 2.67
N ASN A 36 5.17 11.27 3.69
CA ASN A 36 4.54 11.88 4.87
C ASN A 36 4.11 13.34 4.65
N THR A 37 4.70 14.01 3.66
CA THR A 37 4.47 15.46 3.43
C THR A 37 3.46 15.70 2.31
N VAL A 38 3.50 14.89 1.24
CA VAL A 38 2.75 15.14 0.00
C VAL A 38 2.05 13.89 -0.50
N GLY A 39 0.72 13.93 -0.55
CA GLY A 39 -0.08 12.84 -1.13
C GLY A 39 -0.10 12.86 -2.66
N GLY A 40 -0.02 11.67 -3.29
CA GLY A 40 -0.14 11.53 -4.73
C GLY A 40 1.15 11.72 -5.53
N GLY A 41 1.20 11.16 -6.72
CA GLY A 41 2.42 11.12 -7.56
C GLY A 41 2.80 12.47 -8.14
N LYS A 42 1.90 13.07 -8.91
CA LYS A 42 2.11 14.39 -9.52
C LYS A 42 2.44 15.48 -8.49
N PRO A 43 1.71 15.59 -7.35
CA PRO A 43 2.07 16.55 -6.30
C PRO A 43 3.48 16.35 -5.73
N LYS A 44 3.96 15.11 -5.57
CA LYS A 44 5.35 14.84 -5.11
C LYS A 44 6.39 15.42 -6.06
N MET A 45 6.20 15.21 -7.37
CA MET A 45 7.10 15.76 -8.38
C MET A 45 7.07 17.29 -8.39
N ARG A 46 5.87 17.91 -8.33
CA ARG A 46 5.74 19.37 -8.23
C ARG A 46 6.43 19.92 -7.00
N HIS A 47 6.27 19.26 -5.84
CA HIS A 47 6.92 19.65 -4.60
C HIS A 47 8.44 19.59 -4.73
N HIS A 48 8.97 18.49 -5.26
CA HIS A 48 10.40 18.32 -5.46
C HIS A 48 10.97 19.37 -6.42
N PHE A 49 10.38 19.49 -7.62
CA PHE A 49 10.88 20.43 -8.63
C PHE A 49 10.68 21.90 -8.23
N GLY A 50 9.62 22.20 -7.47
CA GLY A 50 9.41 23.53 -6.92
C GLY A 50 10.46 23.91 -5.88
N ARG A 51 10.97 22.93 -5.11
CA ARG A 51 11.98 23.16 -4.07
C ARG A 51 13.43 23.17 -4.60
N TYR A 52 13.74 22.30 -5.55
CA TYR A 52 15.11 22.07 -6.00
C TYR A 52 15.39 22.57 -7.42
N GLY A 53 14.37 23.02 -8.14
CA GLY A 53 14.46 23.47 -9.52
C GLY A 53 13.85 22.50 -10.51
N TRP A 54 13.26 23.03 -11.57
CA TRP A 54 12.69 22.26 -12.66
C TRP A 54 13.80 21.71 -13.55
N PRO A 55 13.79 20.43 -13.92
CA PRO A 55 14.89 19.82 -14.66
C PRO A 55 14.88 20.18 -16.14
N VAL A 56 16.05 20.17 -16.74
CA VAL A 56 16.19 19.90 -18.19
C VAL A 56 15.94 18.41 -18.37
N SER A 57 15.32 18.02 -19.47
CA SER A 57 15.02 16.62 -19.75
C SER A 57 15.06 16.34 -21.26
N THR A 58 14.88 15.08 -21.65
CA THR A 58 14.74 14.71 -23.07
C THR A 58 13.53 15.37 -23.74
N LEU A 59 12.57 15.92 -22.98
CA LEU A 59 11.42 16.67 -23.51
C LEU A 59 11.73 18.13 -23.79
N GLY A 60 12.89 18.64 -23.35
CA GLY A 60 13.32 20.00 -23.61
C GLY A 60 14.01 20.70 -22.44
N PRO A 61 14.20 22.02 -22.53
CA PRO A 61 14.78 22.82 -21.46
C PRO A 61 13.89 22.85 -20.23
N ALA A 62 14.45 23.31 -19.11
CA ALA A 62 13.68 23.47 -17.87
C ALA A 62 12.41 24.32 -18.14
N PRO A 63 11.22 23.83 -17.73
CA PRO A 63 9.96 24.48 -18.06
C PRO A 63 9.79 25.82 -17.31
N GLU A 64 9.54 26.88 -18.05
CA GLU A 64 9.40 28.25 -17.51
C GLU A 64 7.94 28.60 -17.17
N THR A 65 6.95 27.99 -17.87
CA THR A 65 5.53 28.24 -17.63
C THR A 65 4.85 27.10 -16.90
N ASP A 66 3.72 27.37 -16.25
CA ASP A 66 2.98 26.35 -15.52
C ASP A 66 2.40 25.29 -16.45
N GLU A 67 2.03 25.62 -17.68
CA GLU A 67 1.56 24.66 -18.67
C GLU A 67 2.67 23.67 -19.07
N LEU A 68 3.91 24.13 -19.24
CA LEU A 68 5.06 23.29 -19.56
C LEU A 68 5.45 22.41 -18.34
N ARG A 69 5.34 22.96 -17.12
CA ARG A 69 5.55 22.22 -15.88
C ARG A 69 4.56 21.06 -15.73
N GLU A 70 3.28 21.33 -15.95
CA GLU A 70 2.24 20.29 -15.91
C GLU A 70 2.46 19.24 -16.99
N ALA A 71 2.78 19.64 -18.23
CA ALA A 71 3.08 18.70 -19.30
C ALA A 71 4.25 17.77 -18.97
N LEU A 72 5.34 18.30 -18.38
CA LEU A 72 6.46 17.49 -17.90
C LEU A 72 6.02 16.50 -16.81
N VAL A 73 5.31 16.97 -15.78
CA VAL A 73 4.82 16.12 -14.68
C VAL A 73 3.87 15.05 -15.20
N ASP A 74 3.04 15.36 -16.18
CA ASP A 74 2.10 14.42 -16.79
C ASP A 74 2.84 13.31 -17.53
N ALA A 75 3.81 13.66 -18.37
CA ALA A 75 4.64 12.70 -19.10
C ALA A 75 5.44 11.78 -18.15
N LEU A 76 6.09 12.36 -17.14
CA LEU A 76 6.82 11.59 -16.13
C LEU A 76 5.87 10.65 -15.34
N GLN A 77 4.68 11.11 -14.97
CA GLN A 77 3.71 10.29 -14.23
C GLN A 77 3.16 9.14 -15.09
N GLU A 78 2.89 9.40 -16.37
CA GLU A 78 2.40 8.38 -17.30
C GLU A 78 3.44 7.26 -17.45
N ARG A 79 4.68 7.62 -17.80
CA ARG A 79 5.77 6.64 -17.96
C ARG A 79 6.09 5.92 -16.64
N LYS A 80 6.09 6.62 -15.52
CA LYS A 80 6.26 6.02 -14.18
C LYS A 80 5.19 4.94 -13.92
N THR A 81 3.95 5.19 -14.32
CA THR A 81 2.85 4.24 -14.14
C THR A 81 3.05 2.99 -15.00
N GLU A 82 3.53 3.16 -16.23
CA GLU A 82 3.90 2.03 -17.10
C GLU A 82 5.03 1.20 -16.50
N ILE A 83 6.12 1.83 -16.06
CA ILE A 83 7.27 1.15 -15.42
C ILE A 83 6.81 0.35 -14.19
N PHE A 84 5.94 0.92 -13.38
CA PHE A 84 5.37 0.22 -12.24
C PHE A 84 4.58 -1.03 -12.66
N ARG A 85 3.69 -0.91 -13.66
CA ARG A 85 2.93 -2.05 -14.21
C ARG A 85 3.83 -3.11 -14.83
N GLU A 86 4.81 -2.71 -15.64
CA GLU A 86 5.82 -3.60 -16.20
C GLU A 86 6.58 -4.37 -15.10
N SER A 87 6.88 -3.69 -14.00
CA SER A 87 7.57 -4.29 -12.85
C SER A 87 6.71 -5.33 -12.14
N VAL A 88 5.42 -5.04 -11.93
CA VAL A 88 4.47 -6.00 -11.36
C VAL A 88 4.30 -7.21 -12.30
N ALA A 89 4.07 -6.97 -13.59
CA ALA A 89 3.89 -8.02 -14.59
C ALA A 89 5.12 -8.92 -14.75
N ALA A 90 6.32 -8.37 -14.58
CA ALA A 90 7.59 -9.11 -14.57
C ALA A 90 7.87 -9.85 -13.25
N GLY A 91 6.94 -9.87 -12.30
CA GLY A 91 7.10 -10.56 -11.01
C GLY A 91 8.12 -9.90 -10.06
N ARG A 92 8.43 -8.61 -10.26
CA ARG A 92 9.36 -7.86 -9.39
C ARG A 92 8.69 -7.27 -8.15
N ALA A 93 7.38 -7.49 -7.97
CA ALA A 93 6.68 -7.15 -6.74
C ALA A 93 7.10 -8.13 -5.63
N GLU A 94 7.66 -7.61 -4.55
CA GLU A 94 8.12 -8.41 -3.42
C GLU A 94 7.10 -8.35 -2.29
N ALA A 95 6.78 -9.52 -1.72
CA ALA A 95 5.98 -9.60 -0.50
C ALA A 95 6.75 -8.97 0.66
N ARG A 96 6.04 -8.33 1.58
CA ARG A 96 6.66 -7.94 2.85
C ARG A 96 7.00 -9.20 3.66
N PRO A 97 8.11 -9.16 4.45
CA PRO A 97 8.54 -10.31 5.23
C PRO A 97 7.41 -10.89 6.12
N GLY A 98 7.25 -12.20 6.11
CA GLY A 98 6.28 -12.94 6.92
C GLY A 98 4.83 -12.89 6.42
N ILE A 99 4.50 -12.09 5.39
CA ILE A 99 3.10 -11.97 4.93
C ILE A 99 2.61 -13.24 4.22
N VAL A 100 3.44 -13.84 3.39
CA VAL A 100 3.05 -15.06 2.64
C VAL A 100 2.85 -16.22 3.62
N GLU A 101 3.73 -16.35 4.59
CA GLU A 101 3.67 -17.37 5.64
C GLU A 101 2.42 -17.18 6.51
N LEU A 102 2.12 -15.94 6.92
CA LEU A 102 0.92 -15.63 7.70
C LEU A 102 -0.37 -15.92 6.92
N VAL A 103 -0.39 -15.60 5.63
CA VAL A 103 -1.52 -15.93 4.74
C VAL A 103 -1.66 -17.44 4.60
N ASP A 104 -0.57 -18.19 4.39
CA ASP A 104 -0.61 -19.63 4.28
C ASP A 104 -1.10 -20.29 5.58
N GLU A 105 -0.65 -19.81 6.74
CA GLU A 105 -1.12 -20.26 8.05
C GLU A 105 -2.64 -20.02 8.19
N ALA A 106 -3.12 -18.82 7.83
CA ALA A 106 -4.56 -18.49 7.91
C ALA A 106 -5.40 -19.35 6.95
N LEU A 107 -4.96 -19.50 5.71
CA LEU A 107 -5.66 -20.30 4.71
C LEU A 107 -5.65 -21.81 5.01
N ALA A 108 -4.73 -22.29 5.87
CA ALA A 108 -4.70 -23.69 6.33
C ALA A 108 -5.73 -23.96 7.45
N ARG A 109 -6.34 -22.94 8.04
CA ARG A 109 -7.30 -23.03 9.15
C ARG A 109 -8.73 -23.02 8.63
N PRO A 110 -9.46 -24.16 8.63
CA PRO A 110 -10.83 -24.24 8.12
C PRO A 110 -11.86 -23.52 8.99
N ASP A 111 -11.50 -23.21 10.23
CA ASP A 111 -12.30 -22.46 11.21
C ASP A 111 -12.13 -20.94 11.11
N LEU A 112 -11.18 -20.45 10.31
CA LEU A 112 -10.99 -19.03 10.04
C LEU A 112 -11.66 -18.62 8.73
N ARG A 113 -12.08 -17.34 8.69
CA ARG A 113 -12.48 -16.64 7.48
C ARG A 113 -11.41 -15.61 7.13
N THR A 114 -11.05 -15.53 5.87
CA THR A 114 -9.99 -14.65 5.40
C THR A 114 -10.49 -13.62 4.41
N ALA A 115 -10.06 -12.37 4.58
CA ALA A 115 -10.42 -11.28 3.69
C ALA A 115 -9.24 -10.38 3.34
N VAL A 116 -9.28 -9.79 2.16
CA VAL A 116 -8.45 -8.65 1.78
C VAL A 116 -9.32 -7.40 1.73
N CYS A 117 -8.92 -6.33 2.44
CA CYS A 117 -9.58 -5.03 2.49
C CYS A 117 -8.61 -3.94 2.03
N SER A 118 -8.69 -3.50 0.78
CA SER A 118 -7.76 -2.54 0.17
C SER A 118 -8.47 -1.27 -0.30
N ALA A 119 -7.83 -0.10 -0.13
CA ALA A 119 -8.29 1.17 -0.67
C ALA A 119 -7.92 1.38 -2.16
N ALA A 120 -7.07 0.51 -2.73
CA ALA A 120 -6.69 0.54 -4.14
C ALA A 120 -7.85 0.13 -5.04
N THR A 121 -7.87 0.62 -6.29
CA THR A 121 -8.85 0.19 -7.31
C THR A 121 -8.79 -1.33 -7.49
N LYS A 122 -9.90 -1.90 -7.91
CA LYS A 122 -10.02 -3.36 -8.08
C LYS A 122 -8.95 -3.91 -9.04
N GLU A 123 -8.75 -3.25 -10.17
CA GLU A 123 -7.76 -3.65 -11.17
C GLU A 123 -6.34 -3.68 -10.58
N ALA A 124 -5.90 -2.56 -9.98
CA ALA A 124 -4.56 -2.45 -9.41
C ALA A 124 -4.33 -3.42 -8.24
N ALA A 125 -5.35 -3.61 -7.37
CA ALA A 125 -5.24 -4.53 -6.26
C ALA A 125 -5.12 -5.98 -6.73
N LEU A 126 -5.94 -6.41 -7.69
CA LEU A 126 -5.89 -7.79 -8.21
C LEU A 126 -4.58 -8.09 -8.93
N GLU A 127 -4.04 -7.13 -9.70
CA GLU A 127 -2.75 -7.29 -10.37
C GLU A 127 -1.64 -7.59 -9.35
N VAL A 128 -1.52 -6.79 -8.31
CA VAL A 128 -0.51 -6.95 -7.26
C VAL A 128 -0.74 -8.21 -6.42
N LEU A 129 -2.00 -8.48 -6.03
CA LEU A 129 -2.33 -9.66 -5.23
C LEU A 129 -2.01 -10.95 -5.99
N ASN A 130 -2.30 -11.01 -7.29
CA ASN A 130 -1.93 -12.15 -8.13
C ASN A 130 -0.42 -12.31 -8.28
N ALA A 131 0.32 -11.20 -8.45
CA ALA A 131 1.77 -11.25 -8.57
C ALA A 131 2.45 -11.79 -7.29
N ILE A 132 1.93 -11.43 -6.11
CA ILE A 132 2.54 -11.76 -4.81
C ILE A 132 2.03 -13.07 -4.23
N LEU A 133 0.72 -13.23 -4.14
CA LEU A 133 0.10 -14.39 -3.51
C LEU A 133 -0.11 -15.55 -4.49
N GLY A 134 -0.14 -15.23 -5.78
CA GLY A 134 -0.51 -16.17 -6.82
C GLY A 134 -2.00 -16.48 -6.86
N PRO A 135 -2.53 -16.94 -8.01
CA PRO A 135 -3.95 -17.21 -8.18
C PRO A 135 -4.48 -18.31 -7.25
N GLY A 136 -3.63 -19.27 -6.88
CA GLY A 136 -4.02 -20.38 -6.01
C GLY A 136 -4.35 -19.93 -4.57
N ARG A 137 -3.57 -19.02 -3.97
CA ARG A 137 -3.89 -18.45 -2.66
C ARG A 137 -5.05 -17.49 -2.75
N LEU A 138 -5.04 -16.62 -3.76
CA LEU A 138 -6.07 -15.60 -3.93
C LEU A 138 -7.47 -16.20 -4.06
N ALA A 139 -7.62 -17.31 -4.76
CA ALA A 139 -8.90 -18.02 -4.92
C ALA A 139 -9.41 -18.68 -3.62
N ARG A 140 -8.59 -18.77 -2.57
CA ARG A 140 -8.96 -19.35 -1.28
C ARG A 140 -9.42 -18.32 -0.26
N PHE A 141 -9.26 -17.03 -0.53
CA PHE A 141 -9.84 -16.00 0.33
C PHE A 141 -11.36 -16.04 0.24
N ASP A 142 -12.02 -15.93 1.40
CA ASP A 142 -13.49 -15.91 1.47
C ASP A 142 -14.07 -14.60 0.94
N LEU A 143 -13.28 -13.49 1.01
CA LEU A 143 -13.74 -12.17 0.61
C LEU A 143 -12.60 -11.28 0.13
N LEU A 144 -12.85 -10.56 -0.96
CA LEU A 144 -12.01 -9.45 -1.42
C LEU A 144 -12.88 -8.19 -1.47
N LEU A 145 -12.55 -7.18 -0.65
CA LEU A 145 -13.13 -5.84 -0.69
C LEU A 145 -12.07 -4.86 -1.15
N LEU A 146 -12.26 -4.30 -2.31
CA LEU A 146 -11.31 -3.43 -2.98
C LEU A 146 -11.89 -2.02 -3.08
N GLY A 147 -11.08 -1.02 -3.39
CA GLY A 147 -11.45 0.39 -3.26
C GLY A 147 -12.71 0.85 -3.99
N ASP A 148 -13.13 0.08 -5.00
CA ASP A 148 -14.36 0.38 -5.77
C ASP A 148 -15.62 -0.26 -5.14
N ASP A 149 -15.44 -1.13 -4.14
CA ASP A 149 -16.53 -1.83 -3.45
C ASP A 149 -17.12 -1.01 -2.29
N VAL A 150 -16.51 0.10 -1.90
CA VAL A 150 -16.93 0.94 -0.79
C VAL A 150 -17.00 2.42 -1.17
N SER A 151 -18.03 3.11 -0.71
CA SER A 151 -18.27 4.54 -0.99
C SER A 151 -17.41 5.46 -0.13
N ARG A 152 -16.95 5.02 1.05
CA ARG A 152 -16.09 5.76 1.97
C ARG A 152 -14.83 4.97 2.24
N LYS A 153 -13.68 5.64 2.03
CA LYS A 153 -12.35 5.04 2.21
C LYS A 153 -11.85 5.23 3.64
N LYS A 154 -10.90 4.41 4.07
CA LYS A 154 -10.15 4.59 5.34
C LYS A 154 -9.74 6.06 5.50
N PRO A 155 -9.88 6.67 6.66
CA PRO A 155 -10.11 6.07 7.99
C PRO A 155 -11.57 5.70 8.32
N ASP A 156 -12.53 5.89 7.39
CA ASP A 156 -13.91 5.41 7.63
C ASP A 156 -13.92 3.88 7.81
N PRO A 157 -14.63 3.35 8.84
CA PRO A 157 -14.65 1.93 9.15
C PRO A 157 -15.43 1.06 8.16
N LEU A 158 -16.10 1.65 7.17
CA LEU A 158 -17.05 0.98 6.29
C LEU A 158 -16.51 -0.31 5.68
N ILE A 159 -15.26 -0.32 5.19
CA ILE A 159 -14.69 -1.48 4.53
C ILE A 159 -14.56 -2.68 5.48
N TYR A 160 -14.20 -2.47 6.73
CA TYR A 160 -14.07 -3.51 7.75
C TYR A 160 -15.43 -3.93 8.28
N SER A 161 -16.34 -2.99 8.54
CA SER A 161 -17.71 -3.30 8.93
C SER A 161 -18.42 -4.16 7.89
N LEU A 162 -18.24 -3.83 6.61
CA LEU A 162 -18.80 -4.61 5.51
C LEU A 162 -18.15 -6.00 5.38
N ALA A 163 -16.83 -6.11 5.69
CA ALA A 163 -16.16 -7.41 5.72
C ALA A 163 -16.74 -8.30 6.82
N SER A 164 -16.90 -7.80 8.03
CA SER A 164 -17.55 -8.49 9.15
C SER A 164 -18.95 -8.98 8.79
N GLU A 165 -19.77 -8.11 8.24
CA GLU A 165 -21.14 -8.42 7.80
C GLU A 165 -21.15 -9.54 6.76
N ARG A 166 -20.37 -9.41 5.69
CA ARG A 166 -20.34 -10.40 4.58
C ARG A 166 -19.77 -11.76 4.97
N LEU A 167 -18.81 -11.77 5.89
CA LEU A 167 -18.24 -13.01 6.42
C LEU A 167 -19.11 -13.62 7.54
N GLY A 168 -20.06 -12.88 8.09
CA GLY A 168 -20.87 -13.33 9.23
C GLY A 168 -20.06 -13.53 10.51
N VAL A 169 -18.96 -12.76 10.66
CA VAL A 169 -18.07 -12.82 11.84
C VAL A 169 -18.18 -11.52 12.63
N PRO A 170 -18.54 -11.55 13.94
CA PRO A 170 -18.62 -10.35 14.75
C PRO A 170 -17.29 -9.59 14.79
N PRO A 171 -17.29 -8.23 14.80
CA PRO A 171 -16.07 -7.42 14.75
C PRO A 171 -15.03 -7.78 15.82
N GLU A 172 -15.45 -8.04 17.04
CA GLU A 172 -14.58 -8.42 18.17
C GLU A 172 -13.89 -9.77 18.00
N ARG A 173 -14.36 -10.59 17.04
CA ARG A 173 -13.76 -11.88 16.65
C ARG A 173 -12.94 -11.78 15.37
N CYS A 174 -12.85 -10.59 14.78
CA CYS A 174 -11.97 -10.32 13.64
C CYS A 174 -10.58 -9.87 14.15
N ALA A 175 -9.56 -10.07 13.34
CA ALA A 175 -8.23 -9.47 13.52
C ALA A 175 -7.83 -8.77 12.22
N VAL A 176 -7.40 -7.52 12.33
CA VAL A 176 -6.93 -6.72 11.18
C VAL A 176 -5.43 -6.58 11.24
N VAL A 177 -4.74 -6.81 10.13
CA VAL A 177 -3.32 -6.46 9.95
C VAL A 177 -3.25 -5.24 9.05
N GLU A 178 -2.62 -4.17 9.55
CA GLU A 178 -2.50 -2.88 8.88
C GLU A 178 -1.07 -2.33 8.94
N ASP A 179 -0.81 -1.25 8.19
CA ASP A 179 0.52 -0.62 8.14
C ASP A 179 0.49 0.90 8.39
N SER A 180 -0.69 1.46 8.60
CA SER A 180 -0.87 2.92 8.69
C SER A 180 -1.87 3.33 9.78
N LYS A 181 -1.73 4.57 10.26
CA LYS A 181 -2.66 5.17 11.21
C LYS A 181 -4.10 5.20 10.68
N ILE A 182 -4.29 5.56 9.41
CA ILE A 182 -5.64 5.61 8.80
C ILE A 182 -6.28 4.22 8.71
N GLY A 183 -5.47 3.17 8.52
CA GLY A 183 -5.93 1.79 8.57
C GLY A 183 -6.29 1.35 9.98
N LEU A 184 -5.47 1.72 10.97
CA LEU A 184 -5.76 1.48 12.39
C LEU A 184 -7.07 2.15 12.82
N GLU A 185 -7.25 3.44 12.51
CA GLU A 185 -8.47 4.18 12.84
C GLU A 185 -9.71 3.53 12.23
N ALA A 186 -9.63 3.05 10.99
CA ALA A 186 -10.72 2.33 10.34
C ALA A 186 -11.04 1.00 11.04
N ALA A 187 -10.03 0.23 11.44
CA ALA A 187 -10.22 -1.04 12.15
C ALA A 187 -10.84 -0.83 13.54
N LEU A 188 -10.30 0.12 14.31
CA LEU A 188 -10.83 0.46 15.63
C LEU A 188 -12.25 1.03 15.54
N GLY A 189 -12.54 1.87 14.53
CA GLY A 189 -13.88 2.38 14.26
C GLY A 189 -14.90 1.28 13.91
N ALA A 190 -14.44 0.16 13.36
CA ALA A 190 -15.24 -1.04 13.12
C ALA A 190 -15.34 -1.97 14.35
N GLY A 191 -14.68 -1.66 15.45
CA GLY A 191 -14.65 -2.50 16.66
C GLY A 191 -13.73 -3.72 16.55
N MET A 192 -12.74 -3.69 15.64
CA MET A 192 -11.85 -4.82 15.39
C MET A 192 -10.47 -4.63 16.03
N PRO A 193 -9.90 -5.65 16.71
CA PRO A 193 -8.49 -5.68 17.06
C PRO A 193 -7.59 -5.47 15.84
N CYS A 194 -6.59 -4.59 15.96
CA CYS A 194 -5.69 -4.26 14.88
C CYS A 194 -4.22 -4.47 15.28
N TYR A 195 -3.47 -5.09 14.40
CA TYR A 195 -2.04 -5.38 14.51
C TYR A 195 -1.32 -4.61 13.41
N ILE A 196 -0.31 -3.83 13.78
CA ILE A 196 0.41 -2.97 12.84
C ILE A 196 1.74 -3.58 12.45
N THR A 197 1.97 -3.65 11.13
CA THR A 197 3.29 -3.88 10.54
C THR A 197 3.70 -2.60 9.81
N TYR A 198 4.46 -1.73 10.47
CA TYR A 198 4.81 -0.43 9.91
C TYR A 198 5.78 -0.53 8.73
N THR A 199 5.84 0.53 7.91
CA THR A 199 6.84 0.74 6.85
C THR A 199 7.83 1.83 7.27
N GLY A 200 8.84 2.14 6.44
CA GLY A 200 9.73 3.28 6.66
C GLY A 200 8.94 4.57 6.86
N SER A 201 7.97 4.82 5.98
CA SER A 201 7.15 6.04 5.99
C SER A 201 6.12 6.10 7.11
N THR A 202 5.72 4.97 7.71
CA THR A 202 4.68 4.95 8.74
C THR A 202 5.20 4.68 10.14
N ARG A 203 6.51 4.38 10.30
CA ARG A 203 7.15 4.02 11.57
C ARG A 203 6.82 4.98 12.72
N ASP A 204 6.83 6.28 12.43
CA ASP A 204 6.68 7.34 13.43
C ASP A 204 5.22 7.82 13.58
N GLN A 205 4.25 7.13 12.96
CA GLN A 205 2.85 7.42 13.14
C GLN A 205 2.36 6.99 14.53
N ASP A 206 1.31 7.65 15.01
CA ASP A 206 0.66 7.29 16.26
C ASP A 206 -0.22 6.03 16.08
N PHE A 207 0.19 4.93 16.67
CA PHE A 207 -0.51 3.65 16.66
C PHE A 207 -1.20 3.33 17.99
N THR A 208 -1.57 4.35 18.75
CA THR A 208 -2.34 4.17 20.00
C THR A 208 -3.62 3.40 19.73
N GLY A 209 -3.84 2.33 20.48
CA GLY A 209 -5.00 1.43 20.34
C GLY A 209 -4.73 0.14 19.55
N ALA A 210 -3.57 0.02 18.89
CA ALA A 210 -3.18 -1.24 18.26
C ALA A 210 -2.87 -2.32 19.31
N GLN A 211 -3.17 -3.59 18.98
CA GLN A 211 -2.85 -4.74 19.84
C GLN A 211 -1.35 -5.05 19.85
N ALA A 212 -0.69 -4.83 18.71
CA ALA A 212 0.77 -4.91 18.58
C ALA A 212 1.23 -3.97 17.45
N VAL A 213 2.46 -3.47 17.58
CA VAL A 213 3.15 -2.67 16.57
C VAL A 213 4.51 -3.30 16.33
N VAL A 214 4.72 -3.85 15.15
CA VAL A 214 5.91 -4.62 14.78
C VAL A 214 6.47 -4.16 13.44
N ALA A 215 7.73 -4.48 13.16
CA ALA A 215 8.39 -4.06 11.93
C ALA A 215 7.82 -4.78 10.69
N ASP A 216 7.52 -6.07 10.82
CA ASP A 216 6.98 -6.89 9.76
C ASP A 216 6.18 -8.09 10.31
N ALA A 217 5.58 -8.87 9.42
CA ALA A 217 4.69 -9.96 9.81
C ALA A 217 5.43 -11.22 10.30
N THR A 218 6.77 -11.28 10.26
CA THR A 218 7.52 -12.39 10.88
C THR A 218 7.36 -12.41 12.41
N GLN A 219 6.95 -11.28 12.98
CA GLN A 219 6.70 -11.10 14.42
C GLN A 219 5.23 -11.33 14.79
N LEU A 220 4.36 -11.66 13.83
CA LEU A 220 2.95 -12.00 14.04
C LEU A 220 2.74 -13.51 13.88
N SER A 221 1.72 -14.03 14.54
CA SER A 221 1.24 -15.39 14.36
C SER A 221 -0.26 -15.46 14.61
N LEU A 222 -0.94 -16.45 14.06
CA LEU A 222 -2.36 -16.67 14.37
C LEU A 222 -2.61 -16.93 15.86
N ALA A 223 -1.65 -17.56 16.55
CA ALA A 223 -1.76 -17.78 18.01
C ALA A 223 -1.81 -16.45 18.79
N LEU A 224 -1.11 -15.42 18.31
CA LEU A 224 -1.16 -14.07 18.88
C LEU A 224 -2.47 -13.35 18.53
N MET A 225 -2.91 -13.47 17.29
CA MET A 225 -4.05 -12.70 16.75
C MET A 225 -5.40 -13.36 17.02
N CYS A 226 -5.44 -14.68 17.11
CA CYS A 226 -6.64 -15.48 17.31
C CYS A 226 -6.36 -16.50 18.44
N PRO A 227 -6.20 -16.07 19.70
CA PRO A 227 -5.95 -17.00 20.79
C PRO A 227 -7.07 -18.02 20.89
N ALA A 228 -6.71 -19.29 21.07
CA ALA A 228 -7.66 -20.39 21.20
C ALA A 228 -8.53 -20.17 22.46
N GLY A 229 -9.81 -19.97 22.25
CA GLY A 229 -10.82 -20.00 23.32
C GLY A 229 -10.96 -18.70 24.13
N GLY A 230 -11.68 -17.76 23.60
CA GLY A 230 -12.51 -16.84 24.34
C GLY A 230 -13.97 -17.19 24.07
#